data_e327228945f24e72694d05d77d10314c
#
_entry.id   e327228945f24e72694d05d77d10314c
#
_cell.length_a   1.000
_cell.length_b   1.000
_cell.length_c   1.000
_cell.angle_alpha   90.00
_cell.angle_beta   90.00
_cell.angle_gamma   90.00
#
_symmetry.space_group_name_H-M   'P 1'
#
loop_
_entity.id
_entity.type
_entity.pdbx_description
1 polymer ?
#
loop_
_entity_poly.entity_id
_entity_poly.type
_entity_poly.pdbx_seq_one_letter_code
_entity_poly.pdbx_strand_id
1 'polypeptide(L)'
;MDLRSARSALLLFPRLFAVYVCLAFVLFSSAQPPLPIPPVLTGTDIQLTLQEGTWEFHPDEVVPTYGYNGDLLGPTIMLDQGQAVTLNVTNTLPDLTTTHWHGMHVSPMNDGGPHSLIYPNTTWSPSFTVLDRASTFWYHPHGHGLTDYQVTMGAAGMIIVRDALEAALVLPRTYAIDDIPLILQTKAIVGGMLSVHTGLDSVVVVNGARQPLAEVPAQVVRLRCLNGSSERTFHLGFENDMPFHVIGTDGGLLAAPLPKTRLRLMPGERVELLVDLSGMQGGTFSMIAFNSELPNGIIGAAEVGNGMATLDGYNDNALNGADFQLLSFSVTAPTSDPITSIPAEFVPVLPYNEADADLTRSFTFTPEGTMPMEMIEGPFEINGALMDMDVFNEVVPLGSTEIWEFTNNTMVGHPIHIHDIQFNILDRSGMPPEDWETGWKDVVYVPSMGSARVITRFDDFADPEMPYMYHCHLLMHEDEGMMGQFLVIDPNAIGETKAGQRTMHVWPQPFSNGRLNLRTALLNGNLNVVLRDAFGRIVHVSTANFTEGSAGIYPSQLAPGLYAVQILSRDGQLHSATFIVQP
;
A
#
# COMPACT_ATOMS: atom_id res chain seq x y z
N MET A 1 -86.04 40.19 -56.27
CA MET A 1 -87.24 39.93 -55.48
C MET A 1 -86.88 39.40 -54.16
N ASP A 2 -87.11 40.19 -53.20
CA ASP A 2 -87.48 40.00 -51.77
C ASP A 2 -86.51 39.31 -50.83
N LEU A 3 -86.03 40.12 -50.01
CA LEU A 3 -86.42 40.78 -48.75
C LEU A 3 -86.40 39.87 -47.49
N ARG A 4 -85.57 40.34 -46.56
CA ARG A 4 -85.75 40.34 -45.10
C ARG A 4 -85.52 38.96 -44.40
N SER A 5 -84.75 38.85 -43.33
CA SER A 5 -84.83 39.61 -42.09
C SER A 5 -83.62 39.30 -41.20
N ALA A 6 -83.17 40.31 -40.52
CA ALA A 6 -82.13 40.23 -39.47
C ALA A 6 -82.64 39.52 -38.22
N ARG A 7 -81.87 38.68 -37.62
CA ARG A 7 -81.95 38.38 -36.18
C ARG A 7 -80.53 38.28 -35.61
N SER A 8 -80.29 39.14 -34.69
CA SER A 8 -79.12 39.21 -33.83
C SER A 8 -79.02 37.94 -32.98
N ALA A 9 -77.90 37.22 -33.06
CA ALA A 9 -77.57 36.17 -32.10
C ALA A 9 -76.32 36.68 -31.27
N LEU A 10 -76.58 36.88 -30.00
CA LEU A 10 -75.56 37.11 -28.98
C LEU A 10 -74.62 35.92 -28.91
N LEU A 11 -73.32 36.12 -29.21
CA LEU A 11 -72.28 35.16 -28.98
C LEU A 11 -71.82 35.30 -27.54
N LEU A 12 -72.15 34.35 -26.69
CA LEU A 12 -71.51 34.10 -25.40
C LEU A 12 -70.12 33.51 -25.64
N PHE A 13 -69.07 34.26 -25.27
CA PHE A 13 -67.73 33.72 -25.13
C PHE A 13 -67.58 32.98 -23.80
N PRO A 14 -67.16 31.71 -23.79
CA PRO A 14 -66.75 31.06 -22.54
C PRO A 14 -65.35 31.59 -22.19
N ARG A 15 -65.19 32.17 -21.00
CA ARG A 15 -63.92 32.51 -20.39
C ARG A 15 -63.23 31.18 -20.00
N LEU A 16 -62.24 30.76 -20.77
CA LEU A 16 -61.30 29.76 -20.35
C LEU A 16 -60.46 30.34 -19.20
N PHE A 17 -60.65 29.83 -17.99
CA PHE A 17 -59.76 30.00 -16.86
C PHE A 17 -58.56 29.06 -17.10
N ALA A 18 -57.45 29.57 -17.58
CA ALA A 18 -56.19 28.86 -17.59
C ALA A 18 -55.66 28.79 -16.16
N VAL A 19 -55.85 27.65 -15.51
CA VAL A 19 -55.19 27.33 -14.22
C VAL A 19 -53.74 26.98 -14.55
N TYR A 20 -52.82 27.93 -14.34
CA TYR A 20 -51.40 27.64 -14.28
C TYR A 20 -51.10 26.83 -13.01
N VAL A 21 -50.97 25.52 -13.13
CA VAL A 21 -50.38 24.67 -12.13
C VAL A 21 -48.86 24.89 -12.23
N CYS A 22 -48.32 25.79 -11.40
CA CYS A 22 -46.87 25.82 -11.15
C CYS A 22 -46.51 24.53 -10.39
N LEU A 23 -46.04 23.50 -11.12
CA LEU A 23 -45.26 22.44 -10.53
C LEU A 23 -43.93 23.07 -10.06
N ALA A 24 -43.86 23.44 -8.81
CA ALA A 24 -42.63 23.66 -8.14
C ALA A 24 -41.93 22.28 -8.04
N PHE A 25 -41.03 21.98 -8.95
CA PHE A 25 -40.01 20.98 -8.72
C PHE A 25 -39.16 21.47 -7.53
N VAL A 26 -39.48 20.99 -6.35
CA VAL A 26 -38.56 21.07 -5.22
C VAL A 26 -37.42 20.12 -5.61
N LEU A 27 -36.38 20.64 -6.18
CA LEU A 27 -35.09 19.96 -6.25
C LEU A 27 -34.68 19.76 -4.80
N PHE A 28 -34.91 18.59 -4.25
CA PHE A 28 -34.21 18.16 -3.05
C PHE A 28 -32.73 18.08 -3.46
N SER A 29 -31.99 19.15 -3.29
CA SER A 29 -30.56 19.07 -3.15
C SER A 29 -30.35 18.25 -1.87
N SER A 30 -30.05 16.98 -2.02
CA SER A 30 -29.57 16.20 -0.88
C SER A 30 -28.32 16.92 -0.40
N ALA A 31 -28.31 17.40 0.85
CA ALA A 31 -27.12 17.96 1.46
C ALA A 31 -26.02 16.90 1.38
N GLN A 32 -24.80 17.32 1.02
CA GLN A 32 -23.65 16.42 1.07
C GLN A 32 -23.55 15.80 2.47
N PRO A 33 -23.27 14.49 2.59
CA PRO A 33 -23.09 13.88 3.89
C PRO A 33 -21.87 14.51 4.59
N PRO A 34 -21.87 14.65 5.92
CA PRO A 34 -20.68 15.08 6.64
C PRO A 34 -19.55 14.06 6.44
N LEU A 35 -18.29 14.52 6.41
CA LEU A 35 -17.13 13.64 6.40
C LEU A 35 -17.12 12.78 7.67
N PRO A 36 -17.21 11.46 7.59
CA PRO A 36 -17.01 10.60 8.75
C PRO A 36 -15.56 10.69 9.25
N ILE A 37 -15.39 10.91 10.53
CA ILE A 37 -14.06 10.89 11.15
C ILE A 37 -13.93 9.60 11.94
N PRO A 38 -12.95 8.72 11.63
CA PRO A 38 -12.71 7.51 12.40
C PRO A 38 -12.46 7.83 13.89
N PRO A 39 -13.03 7.06 14.82
CA PRO A 39 -12.75 7.24 16.24
C PRO A 39 -11.26 6.98 16.53
N VAL A 40 -10.71 7.59 17.58
CA VAL A 40 -9.30 7.41 17.96
C VAL A 40 -9.18 6.34 19.04
N LEU A 41 -8.22 5.43 18.86
CA LEU A 41 -7.73 4.52 19.89
C LEU A 41 -6.34 4.96 20.36
N THR A 42 -6.14 5.00 21.65
CA THR A 42 -4.87 5.35 22.31
C THR A 42 -4.59 4.38 23.45
N GLY A 43 -3.37 4.38 23.95
CA GLY A 43 -2.96 3.56 25.09
C GLY A 43 -2.01 2.44 24.68
N THR A 44 -1.66 1.60 25.65
CA THR A 44 -0.65 0.53 25.49
C THR A 44 -1.24 -0.85 25.21
N ASP A 45 -2.55 -0.99 25.33
CA ASP A 45 -3.30 -2.23 25.13
C ASP A 45 -4.54 -1.92 24.28
N ILE A 46 -4.41 -2.09 22.95
CA ILE A 46 -5.41 -1.69 21.96
C ILE A 46 -6.17 -2.93 21.49
N GLN A 47 -7.51 -2.81 21.44
CA GLN A 47 -8.40 -3.87 21.03
C GLN A 47 -9.00 -3.56 19.66
N LEU A 48 -8.78 -4.44 18.70
CA LEU A 48 -9.37 -4.42 17.37
C LEU A 48 -10.18 -5.70 17.15
N THR A 49 -11.40 -5.55 16.68
CA THR A 49 -12.24 -6.69 16.27
C THR A 49 -12.56 -6.52 14.79
N LEU A 50 -12.05 -7.40 13.96
CA LEU A 50 -12.44 -7.47 12.55
C LEU A 50 -13.72 -8.27 12.43
N GLN A 51 -14.76 -7.65 11.84
CA GLN A 51 -16.13 -8.16 11.85
C GLN A 51 -16.86 -7.88 10.54
N GLU A 52 -17.91 -8.65 10.30
CA GLU A 52 -18.89 -8.35 9.25
C GLU A 52 -19.73 -7.14 9.65
N GLY A 53 -20.11 -6.34 8.67
CA GLY A 53 -20.96 -5.18 8.78
C GLY A 53 -21.81 -4.95 7.54
N THR A 54 -22.46 -3.81 7.51
CA THR A 54 -23.18 -3.32 6.32
C THR A 54 -23.00 -1.82 6.20
N TRP A 55 -22.92 -1.31 4.96
CA TRP A 55 -22.75 0.12 4.72
C TRP A 55 -23.63 0.61 3.58
N GLU A 56 -24.08 1.85 3.68
CA GLU A 56 -24.89 2.51 2.67
C GLU A 56 -24.03 3.51 1.88
N PHE A 57 -23.53 3.08 0.71
CA PHE A 57 -22.77 3.97 -0.18
C PHE A 57 -23.67 4.86 -1.05
N HIS A 58 -24.87 4.40 -1.33
CA HIS A 58 -25.93 5.15 -2.01
C HIS A 58 -27.21 5.11 -1.18
N PRO A 59 -28.06 6.14 -1.23
CA PRO A 59 -29.37 6.09 -0.61
C PRO A 59 -30.13 4.82 -1.02
N ASP A 60 -30.62 4.09 -0.03
CA ASP A 60 -31.37 2.84 -0.18
C ASP A 60 -30.58 1.64 -0.74
N GLU A 61 -29.24 1.73 -0.87
CA GLU A 61 -28.37 0.62 -1.29
C GLU A 61 -27.41 0.24 -0.15
N VAL A 62 -27.83 -0.73 0.65
CA VAL A 62 -27.02 -1.28 1.75
C VAL A 62 -26.28 -2.50 1.23
N VAL A 63 -24.95 -2.50 1.36
CA VAL A 63 -24.08 -3.60 0.93
C VAL A 63 -23.36 -4.22 2.13
N PRO A 64 -23.06 -5.54 2.11
CA PRO A 64 -22.20 -6.18 3.09
C PRO A 64 -20.78 -5.60 3.05
N THR A 65 -20.19 -5.43 4.22
CA THR A 65 -18.85 -4.86 4.40
C THR A 65 -18.10 -5.56 5.52
N TYR A 66 -16.81 -5.24 5.66
CA TYR A 66 -15.97 -5.59 6.80
C TYR A 66 -15.44 -4.32 7.46
N GLY A 67 -15.22 -4.36 8.77
CA GLY A 67 -14.60 -3.25 9.49
C GLY A 67 -13.96 -3.68 10.79
N TYR A 68 -13.03 -2.87 11.27
CA TYR A 68 -12.44 -3.02 12.59
C TYR A 68 -13.23 -2.19 13.61
N ASN A 69 -13.79 -2.82 14.62
CA ASN A 69 -14.62 -2.18 15.67
C ASN A 69 -15.83 -1.42 15.12
N GLY A 70 -16.29 -1.75 13.94
CA GLY A 70 -17.40 -1.07 13.25
C GLY A 70 -17.79 -1.81 11.96
N ASP A 71 -18.67 -1.18 11.19
CA ASP A 71 -19.25 -1.79 9.98
C ASP A 71 -18.38 -1.56 8.73
N LEU A 72 -17.54 -0.54 8.72
CA LEU A 72 -16.64 -0.19 7.61
C LEU A 72 -15.41 0.52 8.16
N LEU A 73 -14.26 0.26 7.56
CA LEU A 73 -12.96 0.78 7.99
C LEU A 73 -12.67 0.43 9.47
N GLY A 74 -11.80 1.18 10.09
CA GLY A 74 -11.42 1.01 11.47
C GLY A 74 -11.07 2.32 12.14
N PRO A 75 -10.90 2.32 13.47
CA PRO A 75 -10.46 3.49 14.21
C PRO A 75 -9.06 3.93 13.80
N THR A 76 -8.75 5.21 13.98
CA THR A 76 -7.38 5.69 13.89
C THR A 76 -6.63 5.31 15.17
N ILE A 77 -5.56 4.55 15.03
CA ILE A 77 -4.66 4.21 16.15
C ILE A 77 -3.64 5.33 16.29
N MET A 78 -3.53 5.93 17.47
CA MET A 78 -2.57 6.99 17.76
C MET A 78 -1.53 6.50 18.75
N LEU A 79 -0.25 6.52 18.35
CA LEU A 79 0.88 5.99 19.08
C LEU A 79 1.97 7.05 19.25
N ASP A 80 2.78 6.90 20.29
CA ASP A 80 3.96 7.74 20.51
C ASP A 80 5.24 6.92 20.26
N GLN A 81 6.24 7.52 19.63
CA GLN A 81 7.57 6.92 19.49
C GLN A 81 8.13 6.55 20.86
N GLY A 82 8.69 5.34 20.98
CA GLY A 82 9.21 4.79 22.23
C GLY A 82 8.15 4.13 23.13
N GLN A 83 6.87 4.20 22.77
CA GLN A 83 5.79 3.53 23.48
C GLN A 83 5.86 2.01 23.26
N ALA A 84 5.80 1.23 24.33
CA ALA A 84 5.52 -0.19 24.23
C ALA A 84 4.01 -0.41 24.10
N VAL A 85 3.59 -1.16 23.07
CA VAL A 85 2.18 -1.39 22.76
C VAL A 85 1.91 -2.87 22.49
N THR A 86 0.71 -3.31 22.87
CA THR A 86 0.11 -4.59 22.44
C THR A 86 -1.15 -4.30 21.63
N LEU A 87 -1.20 -4.80 20.40
CA LEU A 87 -2.35 -4.65 19.51
C LEU A 87 -3.08 -6.00 19.45
N ASN A 88 -4.26 -6.11 20.06
CA ASN A 88 -5.03 -7.34 20.09
C ASN A 88 -6.04 -7.34 18.95
N VAL A 89 -5.81 -8.17 17.94
CA VAL A 89 -6.71 -8.30 16.78
C VAL A 89 -7.52 -9.58 16.90
N THR A 90 -8.81 -9.43 17.13
CA THR A 90 -9.76 -10.55 17.18
C THR A 90 -10.47 -10.67 15.84
N ASN A 91 -10.38 -11.83 15.22
CA ASN A 91 -11.11 -12.15 14.00
C ASN A 91 -12.46 -12.76 14.33
N THR A 92 -13.55 -12.08 13.99
CA THR A 92 -14.93 -12.62 14.08
C THR A 92 -15.56 -12.91 12.72
N LEU A 93 -14.78 -12.76 11.62
CA LEU A 93 -15.20 -13.19 10.30
C LEU A 93 -15.32 -14.72 10.23
N PRO A 94 -16.11 -15.26 9.29
CA PRO A 94 -16.18 -16.71 9.04
C PRO A 94 -14.87 -17.28 8.45
N ASP A 95 -14.08 -16.44 7.81
CA ASP A 95 -12.83 -16.80 7.13
C ASP A 95 -11.59 -16.38 7.92
N LEU A 96 -10.44 -16.94 7.58
CA LEU A 96 -9.16 -16.51 8.14
C LEU A 96 -8.79 -15.10 7.63
N THR A 97 -7.97 -14.41 8.39
CA THR A 97 -7.44 -13.08 8.04
C THR A 97 -6.03 -12.91 8.61
N THR A 98 -5.44 -11.77 8.35
CA THR A 98 -4.26 -11.23 9.04
C THR A 98 -4.51 -9.75 9.34
N THR A 99 -3.55 -9.05 9.94
CA THR A 99 -3.56 -7.59 10.01
C THR A 99 -2.12 -7.09 9.97
N HIS A 100 -1.75 -6.49 8.87
CA HIS A 100 -0.43 -5.91 8.64
C HIS A 100 -0.42 -4.44 9.06
N TRP A 101 0.66 -4.02 9.72
CA TRP A 101 0.91 -2.65 10.13
C TRP A 101 1.77 -1.95 9.08
N HIS A 102 1.15 -1.59 7.97
CA HIS A 102 1.81 -1.11 6.76
C HIS A 102 2.70 0.11 7.02
N GLY A 103 3.98 -0.05 6.75
CA GLY A 103 5.03 0.96 6.88
C GLY A 103 5.65 1.06 8.27
N MET A 104 5.12 0.37 9.28
CA MET A 104 5.71 0.35 10.62
C MET A 104 6.93 -0.56 10.69
N HIS A 105 7.94 -0.09 11.41
CA HIS A 105 9.19 -0.81 11.64
C HIS A 105 9.07 -1.74 12.85
N VAL A 106 8.75 -2.99 12.60
CA VAL A 106 8.48 -4.01 13.61
C VAL A 106 9.12 -5.34 13.23
N SER A 107 9.36 -6.22 14.21
CA SER A 107 9.89 -7.54 13.92
C SER A 107 8.93 -8.37 13.04
N PRO A 108 9.44 -9.34 12.24
CA PRO A 108 8.60 -10.11 11.32
C PRO A 108 7.51 -10.91 12.02
N MET A 109 7.74 -11.31 13.28
CA MET A 109 6.71 -11.94 14.13
C MET A 109 5.55 -11.01 14.50
N ASN A 110 5.76 -9.70 14.46
CA ASN A 110 4.78 -8.67 14.79
C ASN A 110 4.23 -7.94 13.55
N ASP A 111 4.75 -8.23 12.35
CA ASP A 111 4.47 -7.53 11.11
C ASP A 111 3.04 -7.73 10.57
N GLY A 112 2.48 -8.91 10.79
CA GLY A 112 1.12 -9.23 10.37
C GLY A 112 0.96 -9.61 8.90
N GLY A 113 2.04 -9.96 8.21
CA GLY A 113 2.04 -10.49 6.85
C GLY A 113 1.36 -11.87 6.73
N PRO A 114 1.44 -12.53 5.55
CA PRO A 114 0.69 -13.75 5.23
C PRO A 114 0.93 -14.94 6.17
N HIS A 115 2.05 -14.95 6.90
CA HIS A 115 2.37 -15.99 7.89
C HIS A 115 1.68 -15.79 9.26
N SER A 116 1.12 -14.60 9.52
CA SER A 116 0.49 -14.23 10.81
C SER A 116 -1.03 -14.46 10.79
N LEU A 117 -1.46 -15.70 10.48
CA LEU A 117 -2.86 -16.05 10.29
C LEU A 117 -3.68 -15.92 11.58
N ILE A 118 -4.81 -15.24 11.50
CA ILE A 118 -5.81 -15.11 12.56
C ILE A 118 -7.05 -15.92 12.15
N TYR A 119 -7.21 -17.09 12.77
CA TYR A 119 -8.35 -17.96 12.48
C TYR A 119 -9.66 -17.40 13.03
N PRO A 120 -10.82 -17.80 12.51
CA PRO A 120 -12.12 -17.37 13.03
C PRO A 120 -12.24 -17.57 14.54
N ASN A 121 -12.73 -16.53 15.24
CA ASN A 121 -12.90 -16.49 16.70
C ASN A 121 -11.59 -16.66 17.50
N THR A 122 -10.45 -16.30 16.93
CA THR A 122 -9.17 -16.23 17.64
C THR A 122 -8.64 -14.80 17.67
N THR A 123 -7.68 -14.55 18.56
CA THR A 123 -7.01 -13.26 18.72
C THR A 123 -5.51 -13.41 18.50
N TRP A 124 -4.93 -12.55 17.70
CA TRP A 124 -3.49 -12.35 17.55
C TRP A 124 -3.09 -11.08 18.31
N SER A 125 -2.02 -11.16 19.09
CA SER A 125 -1.62 -10.09 20.02
C SER A 125 -0.14 -9.75 19.87
N PRO A 126 0.29 -9.09 18.78
CA PRO A 126 1.65 -8.60 18.63
C PRO A 126 1.96 -7.54 19.68
N SER A 127 3.20 -7.57 20.19
CA SER A 127 3.69 -6.62 21.18
C SER A 127 5.06 -6.11 20.77
N PHE A 128 5.20 -4.80 20.67
CA PHE A 128 6.45 -4.16 20.23
C PHE A 128 6.61 -2.77 20.84
N THR A 129 7.80 -2.21 20.71
CA THR A 129 8.05 -0.78 20.97
C THR A 129 7.97 -0.04 19.65
N VAL A 130 7.22 1.05 19.60
CA VAL A 130 7.11 1.92 18.42
C VAL A 130 8.46 2.60 18.18
N LEU A 131 9.15 2.23 17.11
CA LEU A 131 10.44 2.78 16.74
C LEU A 131 10.31 3.93 15.73
N ASP A 132 9.19 3.97 15.04
CA ASP A 132 8.90 4.89 13.97
C ASP A 132 8.91 6.34 14.41
N ARG A 133 9.38 7.20 13.52
CA ARG A 133 9.24 8.65 13.64
C ARG A 133 7.80 9.09 13.37
N ALA A 134 7.47 10.33 13.72
CA ALA A 134 6.15 10.89 13.45
C ALA A 134 5.78 10.80 11.97
N SER A 135 4.71 10.05 11.68
CA SER A 135 4.20 9.81 10.33
C SER A 135 2.77 9.29 10.34
N THR A 136 2.22 9.16 9.15
CA THR A 136 0.94 8.52 8.90
C THR A 136 1.16 7.14 8.29
N PHE A 137 0.79 6.10 9.01
CA PHE A 137 0.78 4.70 8.61
C PHE A 137 -0.65 4.21 8.50
N TRP A 138 -0.84 2.95 8.15
CA TRP A 138 -2.15 2.34 8.13
C TRP A 138 -2.10 0.86 8.44
N TYR A 139 -3.24 0.20 8.58
CA TYR A 139 -3.33 -1.23 8.81
C TYR A 139 -4.44 -1.83 7.94
N HIS A 140 -4.18 -3.03 7.46
CA HIS A 140 -5.12 -3.77 6.61
C HIS A 140 -4.82 -5.27 6.65
N PRO A 141 -5.76 -6.14 6.23
CA PRO A 141 -5.48 -7.55 6.01
C PRO A 141 -4.38 -7.78 4.97
N HIS A 142 -3.61 -8.86 5.13
CA HIS A 142 -2.54 -9.25 4.23
C HIS A 142 -2.45 -10.78 4.09
N GLY A 143 -3.61 -11.45 4.01
CA GLY A 143 -3.67 -12.89 3.79
C GLY A 143 -3.46 -13.22 2.32
N HIS A 144 -2.53 -14.14 2.01
CA HIS A 144 -2.24 -14.54 0.62
C HIS A 144 -3.52 -14.98 -0.13
N GLY A 145 -3.82 -14.32 -1.25
CA GLY A 145 -5.05 -14.51 -2.04
C GLY A 145 -6.33 -13.96 -1.39
N LEU A 146 -6.23 -13.12 -0.36
CA LEU A 146 -7.38 -12.56 0.38
C LEU A 146 -7.27 -11.05 0.63
N THR A 147 -6.12 -10.43 0.34
CA THR A 147 -5.85 -9.03 0.66
C THR A 147 -6.83 -8.11 -0.07
N ASP A 148 -6.92 -8.24 -1.38
CA ASP A 148 -7.80 -7.41 -2.21
C ASP A 148 -9.27 -7.55 -1.78
N TYR A 149 -9.73 -8.78 -1.59
CA TYR A 149 -11.11 -9.01 -1.18
C TYR A 149 -11.42 -8.35 0.17
N GLN A 150 -10.59 -8.57 1.19
CA GLN A 150 -10.87 -8.06 2.54
C GLN A 150 -10.72 -6.54 2.66
N VAL A 151 -9.77 -5.94 1.94
CA VAL A 151 -9.63 -4.47 1.85
C VAL A 151 -10.77 -3.85 1.03
N THR A 152 -11.17 -4.48 -0.06
CA THR A 152 -12.32 -4.05 -0.86
C THR A 152 -13.60 -4.08 -0.03
N MET A 153 -13.80 -5.12 0.81
CA MET A 153 -14.91 -5.19 1.76
C MET A 153 -14.88 -4.10 2.83
N GLY A 154 -13.74 -3.42 3.05
CA GLY A 154 -13.65 -2.26 3.93
C GLY A 154 -12.69 -2.41 5.12
N ALA A 155 -12.00 -3.52 5.24
CA ALA A 155 -11.06 -3.76 6.35
C ALA A 155 -9.78 -2.94 6.18
N ALA A 156 -9.73 -1.73 6.71
CA ALA A 156 -8.56 -0.86 6.74
C ALA A 156 -8.71 0.21 7.83
N GLY A 157 -7.59 0.77 8.31
CA GLY A 157 -7.61 1.89 9.24
C GLY A 157 -6.27 2.62 9.29
N MET A 158 -6.26 3.84 9.80
CA MET A 158 -5.06 4.70 9.84
C MET A 158 -4.32 4.52 11.17
N ILE A 159 -2.98 4.63 11.12
CA ILE A 159 -2.13 4.77 12.31
C ILE A 159 -1.42 6.12 12.22
N ILE A 160 -1.43 6.88 13.32
CA ILE A 160 -0.67 8.13 13.43
C ILE A 160 0.36 7.95 14.53
N VAL A 161 1.63 8.03 14.17
CA VAL A 161 2.71 8.07 15.14
C VAL A 161 3.11 9.52 15.41
N ARG A 162 3.38 9.83 16.68
CA ARG A 162 3.88 11.11 17.16
C ARG A 162 5.27 10.96 17.76
N ASP A 163 6.10 11.98 17.63
CA ASP A 163 7.42 12.03 18.27
C ASP A 163 7.74 13.42 18.83
N ALA A 164 8.85 13.52 19.55
CA ALA A 164 9.27 14.76 20.18
C ALA A 164 9.74 15.82 19.16
N LEU A 165 10.23 15.42 17.99
CA LEU A 165 10.70 16.35 16.96
C LEU A 165 9.51 17.01 16.27
N GLU A 166 8.50 16.23 15.88
CA GLU A 166 7.26 16.75 15.32
C GLU A 166 6.51 17.61 16.34
N ALA A 167 6.49 17.20 17.63
CA ALA A 167 5.82 17.93 18.69
C ALA A 167 6.45 19.32 18.96
N ALA A 168 7.71 19.50 18.66
CA ALA A 168 8.41 20.80 18.78
C ALA A 168 8.05 21.80 17.67
N LEU A 169 7.45 21.35 16.57
CA LEU A 169 7.04 22.20 15.45
C LEU A 169 5.66 22.82 15.72
N VAL A 170 5.40 23.99 15.15
CA VAL A 170 4.08 24.62 15.18
C VAL A 170 3.25 24.08 14.01
N LEU A 171 2.63 22.92 14.21
CA LEU A 171 1.81 22.23 13.20
C LEU A 171 0.39 21.97 13.75
N PRO A 172 -0.63 21.90 12.90
CA PRO A 172 -1.97 21.43 13.28
C PRO A 172 -1.91 20.01 13.84
N ARG A 173 -2.58 19.78 15.00
CA ARG A 173 -2.55 18.50 15.74
C ARG A 173 -3.87 18.11 16.39
N THR A 174 -4.86 18.97 16.32
CA THR A 174 -6.15 18.67 16.93
C THR A 174 -6.95 17.79 15.99
N TYR A 175 -6.89 16.47 16.27
CA TYR A 175 -7.55 15.45 15.46
C TYR A 175 -9.02 15.80 15.20
N ALA A 176 -9.50 15.62 13.99
CA ALA A 176 -10.84 15.95 13.53
C ALA A 176 -11.19 17.45 13.48
N ILE A 177 -10.28 18.35 13.86
CA ILE A 177 -10.52 19.81 13.84
C ILE A 177 -9.58 20.47 12.83
N ASP A 178 -8.28 20.39 13.05
CA ASP A 178 -7.25 20.94 12.15
C ASP A 178 -6.22 19.91 11.69
N ASP A 179 -6.30 18.65 12.15
CA ASP A 179 -5.55 17.48 11.71
C ASP A 179 -6.56 16.41 11.26
N ILE A 180 -6.81 16.33 9.97
CA ILE A 180 -7.93 15.62 9.35
C ILE A 180 -7.44 14.34 8.67
N PRO A 181 -7.86 13.13 9.09
CA PRO A 181 -7.57 11.89 8.41
C PRO A 181 -8.47 11.73 7.17
N LEU A 182 -7.88 11.38 6.04
CA LEU A 182 -8.58 11.16 4.77
C LEU A 182 -8.14 9.83 4.16
N ILE A 183 -8.97 8.80 4.28
CA ILE A 183 -8.81 7.52 3.59
C ILE A 183 -9.58 7.61 2.28
N LEU A 184 -8.86 7.75 1.18
CA LEU A 184 -9.39 7.89 -0.16
C LEU A 184 -9.52 6.51 -0.78
N GLN A 185 -10.70 6.17 -1.29
CA GLN A 185 -10.94 4.86 -1.91
C GLN A 185 -11.91 4.99 -3.08
N THR A 186 -11.81 4.04 -4.01
CA THR A 186 -12.87 3.74 -4.96
C THR A 186 -13.41 2.33 -4.72
N LYS A 187 -14.68 2.14 -4.99
CA LYS A 187 -15.38 0.86 -4.81
C LYS A 187 -16.14 0.52 -6.07
N ALA A 188 -16.21 -0.76 -6.39
CA ALA A 188 -17.13 -1.32 -7.37
C ALA A 188 -18.32 -1.98 -6.64
N ILE A 189 -19.54 -1.61 -7.01
CA ILE A 189 -20.76 -2.25 -6.48
C ILE A 189 -21.49 -2.93 -7.63
N VAL A 190 -21.56 -4.24 -7.60
CA VAL A 190 -22.18 -5.06 -8.65
C VAL A 190 -23.25 -5.95 -8.01
N GLY A 191 -24.50 -5.75 -8.40
CA GLY A 191 -25.61 -6.55 -7.88
C GLY A 191 -25.84 -6.42 -6.37
N GLY A 192 -25.52 -5.28 -5.77
CA GLY A 192 -25.65 -5.03 -4.33
C GLY A 192 -24.53 -5.62 -3.47
N MET A 193 -23.40 -5.95 -4.08
CA MET A 193 -22.19 -6.48 -3.42
C MET A 193 -20.97 -5.68 -3.85
N LEU A 194 -19.99 -5.54 -2.95
CA LEU A 194 -18.67 -5.04 -3.33
C LEU A 194 -17.95 -6.06 -4.21
N SER A 195 -17.23 -5.57 -5.20
CA SER A 195 -16.52 -6.38 -6.20
C SER A 195 -15.07 -5.97 -6.27
N VAL A 196 -14.19 -6.95 -6.41
CA VAL A 196 -12.74 -6.78 -6.57
C VAL A 196 -12.29 -6.51 -8.01
N HIS A 197 -13.23 -6.38 -8.96
CA HIS A 197 -12.87 -6.16 -10.35
C HIS A 197 -12.38 -4.73 -10.60
N THR A 198 -11.14 -4.61 -11.03
CA THR A 198 -10.54 -3.41 -11.59
C THR A 198 -11.40 -2.84 -12.71
N GLY A 199 -11.43 -1.70 -13.07
CA GLY A 199 -12.25 -1.13 -14.15
C GLY A 199 -13.73 -0.88 -13.80
N LEU A 200 -14.28 -1.50 -12.76
CA LEU A 200 -15.65 -1.29 -12.31
C LEU A 200 -15.79 -0.35 -11.11
N ASP A 201 -14.68 0.10 -10.55
CA ASP A 201 -14.55 0.93 -9.34
C ASP A 201 -15.03 2.38 -9.55
N SER A 202 -16.33 2.58 -9.72
CA SER A 202 -16.95 3.86 -10.07
C SER A 202 -17.49 4.66 -8.86
N VAL A 203 -17.45 4.11 -7.65
CA VAL A 203 -17.94 4.74 -6.42
C VAL A 203 -16.79 5.34 -5.64
N VAL A 204 -16.64 6.67 -5.70
CA VAL A 204 -15.59 7.42 -4.98
C VAL A 204 -16.04 7.68 -3.55
N VAL A 205 -15.22 7.30 -2.57
CA VAL A 205 -15.50 7.50 -1.16
C VAL A 205 -14.29 8.06 -0.41
N VAL A 206 -14.56 8.89 0.60
CA VAL A 206 -13.57 9.38 1.56
C VAL A 206 -14.07 9.01 2.96
N ASN A 207 -13.27 8.27 3.70
CA ASN A 207 -13.66 7.69 4.99
C ASN A 207 -15.01 6.93 4.91
N GLY A 208 -15.29 6.29 3.78
CA GLY A 208 -16.52 5.53 3.55
C GLY A 208 -17.73 6.34 3.07
N ALA A 209 -17.67 7.68 3.02
CA ALA A 209 -18.75 8.52 2.52
C ALA A 209 -18.50 9.00 1.09
N ARG A 210 -19.55 9.06 0.27
CA ARG A 210 -19.47 9.59 -1.10
C ARG A 210 -19.49 11.11 -1.10
N GLN A 211 -18.47 11.73 -1.71
CA GLN A 211 -18.36 13.18 -1.87
C GLN A 211 -18.75 13.96 -0.60
N PRO A 212 -18.17 13.62 0.58
CA PRO A 212 -18.58 14.23 1.83
C PRO A 212 -18.20 15.70 1.90
N LEU A 213 -18.80 16.41 2.88
CA LEU A 213 -18.44 17.75 3.27
C LEU A 213 -17.63 17.71 4.56
N ALA A 214 -16.41 18.24 4.54
CA ALA A 214 -15.58 18.46 5.72
C ALA A 214 -15.71 19.90 6.21
N GLU A 215 -15.96 20.11 7.50
CA GLU A 215 -15.86 21.42 8.12
C GLU A 215 -14.45 21.62 8.68
N VAL A 216 -13.77 22.70 8.27
CA VAL A 216 -12.40 23.02 8.68
C VAL A 216 -12.28 24.48 9.10
N PRO A 217 -11.44 24.80 10.11
CA PRO A 217 -11.32 26.18 10.59
C PRO A 217 -10.50 27.07 9.62
N ALA A 218 -10.76 28.37 9.63
CA ALA A 218 -10.02 29.37 8.84
C ALA A 218 -8.61 29.62 9.41
N GLN A 219 -7.74 28.63 9.26
CA GLN A 219 -6.35 28.61 9.71
C GLN A 219 -5.55 27.65 8.84
N VAL A 220 -4.28 27.41 9.13
CA VAL A 220 -3.54 26.29 8.51
C VAL A 220 -4.14 24.97 9.04
N VAL A 221 -4.51 24.08 8.14
CA VAL A 221 -5.01 22.73 8.46
C VAL A 221 -4.08 21.68 7.89
N ARG A 222 -3.99 20.54 8.57
CA ARG A 222 -3.24 19.35 8.14
C ARG A 222 -4.21 18.30 7.62
N LEU A 223 -3.97 17.82 6.41
CA LEU A 223 -4.72 16.71 5.81
C LEU A 223 -3.78 15.52 5.70
N ARG A 224 -4.18 14.39 6.29
CA ARG A 224 -3.45 13.12 6.21
C ARG A 224 -4.14 12.24 5.18
N CYS A 225 -3.61 12.22 3.97
CA CYS A 225 -4.18 11.50 2.86
C CYS A 225 -3.54 10.11 2.74
N LEU A 226 -4.36 9.08 2.78
CA LEU A 226 -4.02 7.70 2.45
C LEU A 226 -4.76 7.30 1.18
N ASN A 227 -4.08 6.80 0.17
CA ASN A 227 -4.75 6.07 -0.89
C ASN A 227 -4.95 4.61 -0.45
N GLY A 228 -6.13 4.33 0.08
CA GLY A 228 -6.56 2.99 0.50
C GLY A 228 -7.39 2.26 -0.56
N SER A 229 -7.31 2.68 -1.84
CA SER A 229 -7.94 1.95 -2.94
C SER A 229 -7.15 0.67 -3.22
N SER A 230 -7.85 -0.35 -3.69
CA SER A 230 -7.23 -1.59 -4.13
C SER A 230 -6.24 -1.36 -5.28
N GLU A 231 -6.59 -0.49 -6.25
CA GLU A 231 -5.80 -0.33 -7.47
C GLU A 231 -5.74 1.09 -8.03
N ARG A 232 -6.78 1.93 -7.79
CA ARG A 232 -6.85 3.25 -8.43
C ARG A 232 -5.85 4.23 -7.87
N THR A 233 -5.09 4.86 -8.76
CA THR A 233 -4.25 6.01 -8.46
C THR A 233 -5.07 7.29 -8.45
N PHE A 234 -4.72 8.23 -7.57
CA PHE A 234 -5.25 9.58 -7.56
C PHE A 234 -4.18 10.61 -7.94
N HIS A 235 -4.52 11.57 -8.79
CA HIS A 235 -3.71 12.76 -9.00
C HIS A 235 -4.33 13.93 -8.24
N LEU A 236 -3.94 14.07 -6.98
CA LEU A 236 -4.58 14.96 -6.01
C LEU A 236 -4.29 16.43 -6.30
N GLY A 237 -5.30 17.25 -6.10
CA GLY A 237 -5.19 18.71 -6.09
C GLY A 237 -6.48 19.33 -5.56
N PHE A 238 -6.50 20.66 -5.55
CA PHE A 238 -7.70 21.42 -5.21
C PHE A 238 -8.22 22.17 -6.43
N GLU A 239 -9.51 22.49 -6.42
CA GLU A 239 -10.11 23.32 -7.45
C GLU A 239 -9.37 24.66 -7.59
N ASN A 240 -9.37 25.22 -8.80
CA ASN A 240 -8.71 26.49 -9.12
C ASN A 240 -7.20 26.51 -8.84
N ASP A 241 -6.53 25.34 -8.88
CA ASP A 241 -5.09 25.19 -8.60
C ASP A 241 -4.67 25.78 -7.25
N MET A 242 -5.57 25.74 -6.25
CA MET A 242 -5.27 26.23 -4.91
C MET A 242 -4.03 25.51 -4.36
N PRO A 243 -3.00 26.25 -3.94
CA PRO A 243 -1.75 25.65 -3.50
C PRO A 243 -1.89 24.98 -2.13
N PHE A 244 -1.12 23.93 -1.93
CA PHE A 244 -0.90 23.26 -0.66
C PHE A 244 0.58 22.99 -0.47
N HIS A 245 0.99 22.59 0.72
CA HIS A 245 2.37 22.20 1.01
C HIS A 245 2.41 20.76 1.41
N VAL A 246 3.23 19.96 0.70
CA VAL A 246 3.58 18.61 1.15
C VAL A 246 4.56 18.74 2.30
N ILE A 247 4.25 18.11 3.43
CA ILE A 247 5.08 18.17 4.64
C ILE A 247 5.58 16.81 5.11
N GLY A 248 5.00 15.74 4.61
CA GLY A 248 5.39 14.37 4.96
C GLY A 248 4.97 13.38 3.89
N THR A 249 5.68 12.27 3.85
CA THR A 249 5.45 11.11 2.99
C THR A 249 5.27 9.87 3.86
N ASP A 250 5.31 8.68 3.28
CA ASP A 250 5.01 7.41 3.96
C ASP A 250 5.76 7.24 5.29
N GLY A 251 7.04 7.58 5.31
CA GLY A 251 7.93 7.32 6.44
C GLY A 251 8.28 8.54 7.30
N GLY A 252 7.61 9.69 7.16
CA GLY A 252 7.83 10.84 8.03
C GLY A 252 7.80 12.20 7.36
N LEU A 253 8.12 13.22 8.15
CA LEU A 253 8.18 14.59 7.66
C LEU A 253 9.32 14.82 6.67
N LEU A 254 9.09 15.69 5.70
CA LEU A 254 10.13 16.26 4.83
C LEU A 254 11.02 17.21 5.64
N ALA A 255 12.17 17.62 5.06
CA ALA A 255 13.03 18.61 5.68
C ALA A 255 12.42 20.03 5.70
N ALA A 256 11.55 20.32 4.76
CA ALA A 256 10.86 21.61 4.61
C ALA A 256 9.52 21.43 3.89
N PRO A 257 8.57 22.35 4.06
CA PRO A 257 7.31 22.33 3.33
C PRO A 257 7.53 22.58 1.84
N LEU A 258 6.93 21.75 1.00
CA LEU A 258 7.10 21.80 -0.43
C LEU A 258 5.78 22.25 -1.09
N PRO A 259 5.73 23.46 -1.72
CA PRO A 259 4.52 23.95 -2.35
C PRO A 259 4.18 23.17 -3.62
N LYS A 260 2.93 22.74 -3.73
CA LYS A 260 2.37 22.01 -4.86
C LYS A 260 0.96 22.47 -5.18
N THR A 261 0.50 22.14 -6.39
CA THR A 261 -0.92 22.22 -6.78
C THR A 261 -1.46 20.86 -7.23
N ARG A 262 -0.55 19.90 -7.47
CA ARG A 262 -0.82 18.53 -7.91
C ARG A 262 0.19 17.58 -7.31
N LEU A 263 -0.25 16.37 -7.00
CA LEU A 263 0.64 15.25 -6.67
C LEU A 263 -0.04 13.92 -7.00
N ARG A 264 0.73 12.96 -7.49
CA ARG A 264 0.28 11.57 -7.68
C ARG A 264 0.33 10.83 -6.35
N LEU A 265 -0.70 10.03 -6.05
CA LEU A 265 -0.77 9.18 -4.88
C LEU A 265 -1.19 7.78 -5.32
N MET A 266 -0.23 6.84 -5.32
CA MET A 266 -0.45 5.44 -5.68
C MET A 266 -1.16 4.69 -4.53
N PRO A 267 -1.82 3.54 -4.79
CA PRO A 267 -2.32 2.68 -3.73
C PRO A 267 -1.24 2.35 -2.69
N GLY A 268 -1.61 2.42 -1.41
CA GLY A 268 -0.71 2.25 -0.27
C GLY A 268 0.11 3.47 0.13
N GLU A 269 0.28 4.46 -0.73
CA GLU A 269 1.01 5.69 -0.40
C GLU A 269 0.23 6.60 0.54
N ARG A 270 0.97 7.31 1.40
CA ARG A 270 0.45 8.36 2.28
C ARG A 270 1.18 9.67 2.01
N VAL A 271 0.45 10.75 2.22
CA VAL A 271 1.01 12.10 2.14
C VAL A 271 0.34 12.99 3.18
N GLU A 272 1.11 13.87 3.79
CA GLU A 272 0.61 14.89 4.70
C GLU A 272 0.71 16.27 4.05
N LEU A 273 -0.42 16.96 4.03
CA LEU A 273 -0.55 18.26 3.38
C LEU A 273 -0.88 19.34 4.41
N LEU A 274 -0.29 20.53 4.27
CA LEU A 274 -0.77 21.74 4.91
C LEU A 274 -1.48 22.64 3.89
N VAL A 275 -2.67 23.07 4.26
CA VAL A 275 -3.48 24.02 3.47
C VAL A 275 -3.72 25.26 4.32
N ASP A 276 -3.32 26.43 3.82
CA ASP A 276 -3.57 27.71 4.51
C ASP A 276 -4.94 28.27 4.12
N LEU A 277 -5.89 28.20 5.04
CA LEU A 277 -7.26 28.67 4.91
C LEU A 277 -7.53 29.96 5.67
N SER A 278 -6.49 30.65 6.19
CA SER A 278 -6.62 31.81 7.09
C SER A 278 -7.47 32.95 6.51
N GLY A 279 -7.52 33.11 5.20
CA GLY A 279 -8.33 34.14 4.51
C GLY A 279 -9.67 33.65 3.97
N MET A 280 -10.09 32.41 4.23
CA MET A 280 -11.19 31.76 3.53
C MET A 280 -12.45 31.52 4.36
N GLN A 281 -12.58 32.15 5.55
CA GLN A 281 -13.75 31.95 6.42
C GLN A 281 -15.08 32.18 5.67
N GLY A 282 -15.98 31.24 5.76
CA GLY A 282 -17.29 31.23 5.07
C GLY A 282 -17.22 30.79 3.60
N GLY A 283 -16.03 30.49 3.09
CA GLY A 283 -15.82 29.94 1.75
C GLY A 283 -15.99 28.41 1.71
N THR A 284 -16.04 27.89 0.48
CA THR A 284 -16.03 26.47 0.17
C THR A 284 -15.02 26.19 -0.93
N PHE A 285 -14.44 24.98 -0.94
CA PHE A 285 -13.57 24.49 -2.00
C PHE A 285 -13.62 22.97 -2.06
N SER A 286 -13.09 22.36 -3.11
CA SER A 286 -13.11 20.91 -3.28
C SER A 286 -11.71 20.35 -3.50
N MET A 287 -11.46 19.15 -2.94
CA MET A 287 -10.34 18.29 -3.35
C MET A 287 -10.79 17.45 -4.55
N ILE A 288 -9.96 17.42 -5.56
CA ILE A 288 -10.24 16.79 -6.86
C ILE A 288 -9.10 15.80 -7.18
N ALA A 289 -9.46 14.67 -7.74
CA ALA A 289 -8.53 13.82 -8.46
C ALA A 289 -8.47 14.26 -9.91
N PHE A 290 -7.34 14.82 -10.34
CA PHE A 290 -7.09 15.28 -11.71
C PHE A 290 -6.53 14.14 -12.55
N ASN A 291 -7.28 13.05 -12.65
CA ASN A 291 -6.81 11.83 -13.29
C ASN A 291 -6.70 11.96 -14.83
N SER A 292 -7.26 13.02 -15.43
CA SER A 292 -6.99 13.37 -16.82
C SER A 292 -5.52 13.76 -17.08
N GLU A 293 -4.78 14.13 -16.05
CA GLU A 293 -3.37 14.51 -16.11
C GLU A 293 -2.41 13.31 -15.86
N LEU A 294 -2.93 12.14 -15.45
CA LEU A 294 -2.10 10.95 -15.25
C LEU A 294 -1.50 10.45 -16.56
N PRO A 295 -0.22 10.08 -16.59
CA PRO A 295 0.38 9.44 -17.75
C PRO A 295 -0.24 8.05 -17.98
N ASN A 296 -0.29 7.62 -19.24
CA ASN A 296 -0.72 6.26 -19.60
C ASN A 296 0.15 5.20 -18.92
N GLY A 297 -0.42 4.01 -18.71
CA GLY A 297 0.25 2.91 -18.00
C GLY A 297 0.04 2.94 -16.48
N ILE A 298 -0.90 3.75 -15.99
CA ILE A 298 -1.30 3.84 -14.58
C ILE A 298 -2.80 3.56 -14.47
N ILE A 299 -3.22 2.72 -13.53
CA ILE A 299 -4.65 2.48 -13.27
C ILE A 299 -5.30 3.77 -12.76
N GLY A 300 -6.33 4.22 -13.49
CA GLY A 300 -6.98 5.53 -13.29
C GLY A 300 -6.66 6.55 -14.39
N ALA A 301 -5.63 6.34 -15.21
CA ALA A 301 -5.33 7.17 -16.39
C ALA A 301 -6.30 6.91 -17.55
N ALA A 302 -6.19 7.68 -18.63
CA ALA A 302 -7.02 7.48 -19.83
C ALA A 302 -6.76 6.11 -20.50
N GLU A 303 -5.51 5.62 -20.46
CA GLU A 303 -5.14 4.31 -20.98
C GLU A 303 -4.32 3.58 -19.91
N VAL A 304 -4.76 2.38 -19.52
CA VAL A 304 -4.08 1.54 -18.53
C VAL A 304 -2.85 0.85 -19.10
N GLY A 305 -2.84 0.56 -20.38
CA GLY A 305 -1.70 0.06 -21.14
C GLY A 305 -1.43 0.95 -22.36
N ASN A 306 -0.34 0.80 -23.04
CA ASN A 306 0.10 1.68 -24.14
C ASN A 306 -0.77 1.59 -25.42
N GLY A 307 -2.09 1.60 -25.31
CA GLY A 307 -3.05 1.56 -26.42
C GLY A 307 -3.13 0.21 -27.16
N MET A 308 -2.40 -0.83 -26.69
CA MET A 308 -2.39 -2.16 -27.30
C MET A 308 -3.41 -3.11 -26.66
N ALA A 309 -3.77 -2.88 -25.40
CA ALA A 309 -4.75 -3.64 -24.64
C ALA A 309 -5.36 -2.78 -23.53
N THR A 310 -6.47 -3.21 -22.98
CA THR A 310 -7.16 -2.58 -21.85
C THR A 310 -7.76 -3.65 -20.95
N LEU A 311 -8.16 -3.28 -19.75
CA LEU A 311 -8.88 -4.16 -18.83
C LEU A 311 -10.38 -4.18 -19.18
N ASP A 312 -11.07 -5.27 -18.83
CA ASP A 312 -12.52 -5.39 -19.05
C ASP A 312 -13.27 -4.33 -18.25
N GLY A 313 -14.16 -3.60 -18.92
CA GLY A 313 -14.91 -2.49 -18.33
C GLY A 313 -14.13 -1.18 -18.11
N TYR A 314 -12.81 -1.16 -18.30
CA TYR A 314 -11.96 0.03 -18.02
C TYR A 314 -12.38 1.25 -18.82
N ASN A 315 -12.58 1.09 -20.12
CA ASN A 315 -12.94 2.20 -21.02
C ASN A 315 -14.37 2.72 -20.79
N ASP A 316 -15.24 1.93 -20.20
CA ASP A 316 -16.62 2.31 -19.87
C ASP A 316 -16.72 3.01 -18.51
N ASN A 317 -15.67 2.95 -17.68
CA ASN A 317 -15.63 3.61 -16.39
C ASN A 317 -15.34 5.12 -16.54
N ALA A 318 -16.31 5.94 -16.17
CA ALA A 318 -16.25 7.38 -16.31
C ALA A 318 -15.16 8.06 -15.44
N LEU A 319 -14.53 7.36 -14.50
CA LEU A 319 -13.44 7.90 -13.69
C LEU A 319 -12.07 7.77 -14.36
N ASN A 320 -11.92 6.89 -15.37
CA ASN A 320 -10.65 6.66 -16.01
C ASN A 320 -10.28 7.80 -16.97
N GLY A 321 -9.13 8.43 -16.71
CA GLY A 321 -8.67 9.60 -17.47
C GLY A 321 -9.57 10.83 -17.35
N ALA A 322 -10.38 10.91 -16.30
CA ALA A 322 -11.27 12.02 -16.03
C ALA A 322 -10.99 12.65 -14.65
N ASP A 323 -11.32 13.94 -14.53
CA ASP A 323 -11.26 14.63 -13.25
C ASP A 323 -12.55 14.41 -12.49
N PHE A 324 -12.44 14.14 -11.19
CA PHE A 324 -13.61 13.94 -10.33
C PHE A 324 -13.36 14.44 -8.91
N GLN A 325 -14.45 14.88 -8.29
CA GLN A 325 -14.42 15.38 -6.92
C GLN A 325 -14.29 14.22 -5.91
N LEU A 326 -13.38 14.38 -4.95
CA LEU A 326 -13.22 13.50 -3.79
C LEU A 326 -14.12 13.96 -2.63
N LEU A 327 -13.93 15.20 -2.16
CA LEU A 327 -14.74 15.80 -1.09
C LEU A 327 -14.79 17.31 -1.23
N SER A 328 -15.75 17.93 -0.55
CA SER A 328 -15.83 19.39 -0.39
C SER A 328 -15.41 19.81 1.00
N PHE A 329 -14.97 21.05 1.14
CA PHE A 329 -14.65 21.70 2.41
C PHE A 329 -15.51 22.93 2.60
N SER A 330 -15.97 23.15 3.82
CA SER A 330 -16.61 24.36 4.30
C SER A 330 -15.71 25.00 5.37
N VAL A 331 -15.28 26.25 5.13
CA VAL A 331 -14.35 26.93 6.04
C VAL A 331 -15.10 27.68 7.10
N THR A 332 -15.02 27.19 8.35
CA THR A 332 -15.67 27.76 9.52
C THR A 332 -14.82 28.87 10.15
N ALA A 333 -15.25 29.41 11.30
CA ALA A 333 -14.45 30.36 12.06
C ALA A 333 -13.15 29.69 12.57
N PRO A 334 -12.04 30.45 12.71
CA PRO A 334 -10.81 29.91 13.27
C PRO A 334 -11.02 29.42 14.72
N THR A 335 -10.16 28.52 15.17
CA THR A 335 -10.14 28.08 16.57
C THR A 335 -9.69 29.20 17.50
N SER A 336 -9.74 28.99 18.82
CA SER A 336 -9.29 29.98 19.80
C SER A 336 -7.79 30.27 19.77
N ASP A 337 -6.99 29.33 19.25
CA ASP A 337 -5.53 29.44 19.11
C ASP A 337 -5.13 28.98 17.69
N PRO A 338 -5.38 29.81 16.67
CA PRO A 338 -5.23 29.41 15.29
C PRO A 338 -3.76 29.39 14.85
N ILE A 339 -3.35 28.33 14.16
CA ILE A 339 -2.07 28.32 13.43
C ILE A 339 -2.26 29.04 12.10
N THR A 340 -1.53 30.14 11.89
CA THR A 340 -1.67 31.02 10.72
C THR A 340 -0.38 31.10 9.88
N SER A 341 0.63 30.31 10.19
CA SER A 341 1.88 30.25 9.43
C SER A 341 2.40 28.83 9.36
N ILE A 342 3.04 28.52 8.24
CA ILE A 342 3.69 27.24 8.00
C ILE A 342 5.17 27.42 8.35
N PRO A 343 5.77 26.54 9.20
CA PRO A 343 7.21 26.57 9.48
C PRO A 343 8.04 26.44 8.19
N ALA A 344 9.16 27.16 8.11
CA ALA A 344 10.03 27.10 6.95
C ALA A 344 10.90 25.85 6.88
N GLU A 345 11.14 25.20 8.02
CA GLU A 345 11.96 24.00 8.16
C GLU A 345 11.27 23.04 9.13
N PHE A 346 11.44 21.75 8.92
CA PHE A 346 10.89 20.69 9.76
C PHE A 346 12.02 19.87 10.41
N VAL A 347 12.08 18.57 10.09
CA VAL A 347 13.04 17.63 10.67
C VAL A 347 14.09 17.31 9.60
N PRO A 348 15.38 17.28 9.91
CA PRO A 348 16.39 16.89 8.94
C PRO A 348 16.11 15.48 8.39
N VAL A 349 16.02 15.36 7.07
CA VAL A 349 16.02 14.08 6.37
C VAL A 349 17.47 13.79 5.98
N LEU A 350 18.01 12.68 6.46
CA LEU A 350 19.37 12.23 6.16
C LEU A 350 19.28 10.98 5.27
N PRO A 351 19.22 11.15 3.94
CA PRO A 351 19.11 10.01 3.03
C PRO A 351 20.38 9.16 3.09
N TYR A 352 20.24 7.87 2.81
CA TYR A 352 21.39 6.99 2.63
C TYR A 352 22.19 7.43 1.40
N ASN A 353 23.52 7.28 1.48
CA ASN A 353 24.40 7.59 0.36
C ASN A 353 24.51 6.33 -0.52
N GLU A 354 24.29 6.48 -1.82
CA GLU A 354 24.43 5.39 -2.80
C GLU A 354 25.82 4.73 -2.76
N ALA A 355 26.87 5.51 -2.45
CA ALA A 355 28.23 4.99 -2.34
C ALA A 355 28.46 4.08 -1.11
N ASP A 356 27.57 4.09 -0.14
CA ASP A 356 27.63 3.26 1.07
C ASP A 356 26.88 1.93 0.91
N ALA A 357 26.31 1.65 -0.27
CA ALA A 357 25.62 0.42 -0.53
C ALA A 357 26.57 -0.78 -0.61
N ASP A 358 26.29 -1.80 0.19
CA ASP A 358 27.03 -3.06 0.22
C ASP A 358 26.69 -3.96 -0.97
N LEU A 359 25.44 -3.88 -1.46
CA LEU A 359 24.90 -4.75 -2.51
C LEU A 359 23.81 -4.04 -3.30
N THR A 360 23.70 -4.39 -4.57
CA THR A 360 22.51 -4.10 -5.40
C THR A 360 21.78 -5.40 -5.71
N ARG A 361 20.48 -5.47 -5.41
CA ARG A 361 19.58 -6.56 -5.83
C ARG A 361 18.75 -6.11 -7.01
N SER A 362 18.52 -7.02 -7.96
CA SER A 362 17.70 -6.75 -9.14
C SER A 362 16.44 -7.60 -9.11
N PHE A 363 15.31 -6.93 -9.29
CA PHE A 363 13.99 -7.53 -9.38
C PHE A 363 13.38 -7.19 -10.73
N THR A 364 12.97 -8.19 -11.48
CA THR A 364 12.38 -8.02 -12.81
C THR A 364 10.92 -8.47 -12.78
N PHE A 365 10.03 -7.60 -13.22
CA PHE A 365 8.61 -7.90 -13.34
C PHE A 365 8.31 -8.34 -14.77
N THR A 366 7.65 -9.48 -14.91
CA THR A 366 7.21 -10.05 -16.18
C THR A 366 5.81 -10.60 -16.06
N PRO A 367 4.98 -10.52 -17.11
CA PRO A 367 3.71 -11.23 -17.10
C PRO A 367 3.98 -12.74 -17.21
N GLU A 368 3.12 -13.57 -16.64
CA GLU A 368 3.20 -15.04 -16.82
C GLU A 368 3.03 -15.45 -18.28
N GLY A 369 2.27 -14.67 -19.05
CA GLY A 369 2.04 -14.88 -20.48
C GLY A 369 2.71 -13.83 -21.37
N THR A 370 2.43 -13.89 -22.67
CA THR A 370 3.04 -13.01 -23.69
C THR A 370 2.04 -12.21 -24.50
N MET A 371 0.74 -12.42 -24.30
CA MET A 371 -0.30 -11.65 -25.01
C MET A 371 -0.43 -10.24 -24.42
N PRO A 372 -0.84 -9.24 -25.23
CA PRO A 372 -0.98 -7.87 -24.72
C PRO A 372 -1.91 -7.70 -23.51
N MET A 373 -2.97 -8.47 -23.40
CA MET A 373 -3.85 -8.44 -22.22
C MET A 373 -3.12 -8.94 -20.97
N GLU A 374 -2.41 -10.07 -21.04
CA GLU A 374 -1.62 -10.61 -19.95
C GLU A 374 -0.57 -9.61 -19.43
N MET A 375 -0.06 -8.74 -20.31
CA MET A 375 0.87 -7.67 -19.93
C MET A 375 0.22 -6.51 -19.16
N ILE A 376 -1.09 -6.53 -18.94
CA ILE A 376 -1.85 -5.54 -18.16
C ILE A 376 -2.58 -6.22 -17.00
N GLU A 377 -3.21 -7.37 -17.23
CA GLU A 377 -4.03 -8.08 -16.26
C GLU A 377 -3.20 -8.96 -15.31
N GLY A 378 -2.06 -9.48 -15.81
CA GLY A 378 -1.28 -10.46 -15.07
C GLY A 378 -1.77 -11.90 -15.27
N PRO A 379 -1.46 -12.84 -14.36
CA PRO A 379 -0.60 -12.61 -13.19
C PRO A 379 0.82 -12.18 -13.55
N PHE A 380 1.48 -11.49 -12.60
CA PHE A 380 2.83 -10.96 -12.79
C PHE A 380 3.82 -11.66 -11.88
N GLU A 381 4.93 -12.07 -12.47
CA GLU A 381 6.04 -12.71 -11.80
C GLU A 381 7.09 -11.69 -11.35
N ILE A 382 7.71 -11.94 -10.22
CA ILE A 382 8.95 -11.26 -9.80
C ILE A 382 10.10 -12.25 -9.98
N ASN A 383 11.09 -11.91 -10.82
CA ASN A 383 12.23 -12.77 -11.16
C ASN A 383 11.82 -14.15 -11.73
N GLY A 384 10.70 -14.20 -12.47
CA GLY A 384 10.19 -15.42 -13.11
C GLY A 384 9.52 -16.40 -12.16
N ALA A 385 8.97 -15.90 -11.04
CA ALA A 385 8.21 -16.69 -10.08
C ALA A 385 7.03 -15.90 -9.50
N LEU A 386 5.92 -16.58 -9.31
CA LEU A 386 4.82 -16.14 -8.44
C LEU A 386 5.15 -16.50 -6.99
N MET A 387 4.41 -15.91 -6.06
CA MET A 387 4.57 -16.16 -4.62
C MET A 387 4.43 -17.65 -4.28
N ASP A 388 5.39 -18.17 -3.55
CA ASP A 388 5.36 -19.48 -2.91
C ASP A 388 5.71 -19.30 -1.43
N MET A 389 4.76 -19.59 -0.55
CA MET A 389 4.89 -19.43 0.91
C MET A 389 6.02 -20.27 1.53
N ASP A 390 6.47 -21.31 0.83
CA ASP A 390 7.53 -22.22 1.29
C ASP A 390 8.93 -21.80 0.77
N VAL A 391 9.04 -20.70 -0.03
CA VAL A 391 10.29 -20.27 -0.69
C VAL A 391 10.69 -18.88 -0.21
N PHE A 392 11.81 -18.77 0.48
CA PHE A 392 12.44 -17.47 0.75
C PHE A 392 13.21 -17.01 -0.49
N ASN A 393 12.72 -15.94 -1.13
CA ASN A 393 13.29 -15.43 -2.37
C ASN A 393 14.63 -14.74 -2.13
N GLU A 394 14.73 -13.97 -1.04
CA GLU A 394 15.92 -13.21 -0.71
C GLU A 394 16.38 -13.45 0.73
N VAL A 395 17.67 -13.29 0.94
CA VAL A 395 18.29 -13.29 2.28
C VAL A 395 19.15 -12.06 2.40
N VAL A 396 18.82 -11.21 3.36
CA VAL A 396 19.43 -9.91 3.61
C VAL A 396 20.32 -10.00 4.86
N PRO A 397 21.60 -9.63 4.80
CA PRO A 397 22.42 -9.56 5.99
C PRO A 397 22.00 -8.40 6.90
N LEU A 398 21.85 -8.66 8.19
CA LEU A 398 21.65 -7.61 9.20
C LEU A 398 22.79 -6.59 9.14
N GLY A 399 22.44 -5.31 9.17
CA GLY A 399 23.35 -4.17 9.09
C GLY A 399 23.75 -3.79 7.67
N SER A 400 23.30 -4.53 6.62
CA SER A 400 23.61 -4.17 5.23
C SER A 400 22.81 -2.95 4.78
N THR A 401 23.48 -2.11 3.98
CA THR A 401 22.84 -1.06 3.17
C THR A 401 22.71 -1.59 1.75
N GLU A 402 21.50 -1.68 1.23
CA GLU A 402 21.25 -2.29 -0.08
C GLU A 402 20.52 -1.35 -1.03
N ILE A 403 20.85 -1.44 -2.32
CA ILE A 403 20.06 -0.86 -3.40
C ILE A 403 19.19 -1.97 -3.95
N TRP A 404 17.87 -1.72 -4.00
CA TRP A 404 16.92 -2.58 -4.68
C TRP A 404 16.52 -1.92 -5.98
N GLU A 405 16.82 -2.61 -7.10
CA GLU A 405 16.53 -2.14 -8.45
C GLU A 405 15.39 -2.96 -9.03
N PHE A 406 14.29 -2.30 -9.34
CA PHE A 406 13.10 -2.87 -9.93
C PHE A 406 13.04 -2.52 -11.40
N THR A 407 12.93 -3.53 -12.28
CA THR A 407 12.77 -3.38 -13.74
C THR A 407 11.40 -3.92 -14.14
N ASN A 408 10.56 -3.07 -14.67
CA ASN A 408 9.21 -3.42 -15.08
C ASN A 408 9.15 -3.66 -16.61
N ASN A 409 8.93 -4.91 -17.01
CA ASN A 409 8.72 -5.33 -18.40
C ASN A 409 7.23 -5.58 -18.71
N THR A 410 6.32 -4.93 -18.00
CA THR A 410 4.87 -5.01 -18.21
C THR A 410 4.31 -3.70 -18.75
N MET A 411 3.07 -3.70 -19.25
CA MET A 411 2.44 -2.51 -19.82
C MET A 411 1.76 -1.63 -18.77
N VAL A 412 1.69 -2.06 -17.51
CA VAL A 412 1.12 -1.30 -16.38
C VAL A 412 2.20 -0.96 -15.37
N GLY A 413 2.08 0.18 -14.71
CA GLY A 413 2.99 0.56 -13.63
C GLY A 413 2.59 -0.09 -12.30
N HIS A 414 3.60 -0.43 -11.50
CA HIS A 414 3.40 -1.13 -10.22
C HIS A 414 3.94 -0.30 -9.06
N PRO A 415 3.12 0.06 -8.06
CA PRO A 415 3.61 0.52 -6.77
C PRO A 415 4.15 -0.68 -5.98
N ILE A 416 5.41 -0.64 -5.60
CA ILE A 416 6.07 -1.73 -4.85
C ILE A 416 6.23 -1.30 -3.40
N HIS A 417 5.69 -2.10 -2.49
CA HIS A 417 5.87 -1.98 -1.06
C HIS A 417 6.91 -2.99 -0.56
N ILE A 418 7.72 -2.56 0.41
CA ILE A 418 8.68 -3.41 1.10
C ILE A 418 8.39 -3.30 2.59
N HIS A 419 8.10 -4.42 3.24
CA HIS A 419 7.79 -4.48 4.67
C HIS A 419 8.98 -4.10 5.54
N ASP A 420 8.71 -3.68 6.78
CA ASP A 420 9.67 -3.32 7.82
C ASP A 420 10.41 -2.00 7.56
N ILE A 421 11.02 -1.86 6.39
CA ILE A 421 11.98 -0.79 6.13
C ILE A 421 11.36 0.42 5.47
N GLN A 422 12.00 1.57 5.68
CA GLN A 422 11.78 2.77 4.90
C GLN A 422 13.01 3.05 4.05
N PHE A 423 12.80 3.49 2.82
CA PHE A 423 13.85 3.70 1.85
C PHE A 423 13.83 5.13 1.29
N ASN A 424 14.92 5.51 0.62
CA ASN A 424 14.97 6.69 -0.23
C ASN A 424 14.96 6.25 -1.69
N ILE A 425 14.19 6.93 -2.53
CA ILE A 425 14.18 6.70 -3.97
C ILE A 425 15.42 7.37 -4.57
N LEU A 426 16.26 6.60 -5.26
CA LEU A 426 17.44 7.11 -5.95
C LEU A 426 17.08 7.70 -7.32
N ASP A 427 16.34 6.93 -8.11
CA ASP A 427 15.86 7.37 -9.42
C ASP A 427 14.71 6.49 -9.96
N ARG A 428 14.06 6.99 -11.03
CA ARG A 428 13.15 6.24 -11.90
C ARG A 428 13.65 6.34 -13.33
N SER A 429 14.02 5.21 -13.91
CA SER A 429 14.57 5.13 -15.29
C SER A 429 15.71 6.14 -15.52
N GLY A 430 16.58 6.32 -14.51
CA GLY A 430 17.70 7.24 -14.53
C GLY A 430 17.34 8.73 -14.32
N MET A 431 16.08 9.05 -14.02
CA MET A 431 15.66 10.40 -13.68
C MET A 431 15.46 10.55 -12.16
N PRO A 432 15.82 11.68 -11.55
CA PRO A 432 15.58 11.90 -10.12
C PRO A 432 14.12 11.66 -9.74
N PRO A 433 13.82 11.26 -8.48
CA PRO A 433 12.45 11.23 -7.99
C PRO A 433 11.82 12.62 -8.07
N GLU A 434 10.50 12.68 -8.01
CA GLU A 434 9.82 13.95 -7.83
C GLU A 434 10.24 14.60 -6.50
N ASP A 435 10.27 15.91 -6.44
CA ASP A 435 10.80 16.65 -5.29
C ASP A 435 10.10 16.31 -3.97
N TRP A 436 8.79 16.00 -4.01
CA TRP A 436 8.03 15.58 -2.83
C TRP A 436 8.32 14.14 -2.37
N GLU A 437 8.93 13.32 -3.23
CA GLU A 437 9.32 11.93 -2.93
C GLU A 437 10.73 11.80 -2.33
N THR A 438 11.38 12.93 -2.03
CA THR A 438 12.74 12.93 -1.46
C THR A 438 12.78 12.60 0.03
N GLY A 439 11.63 12.40 0.66
CA GLY A 439 11.50 11.91 2.05
C GLY A 439 11.68 10.40 2.17
N TRP A 440 11.27 9.89 3.33
CA TRP A 440 11.24 8.47 3.60
C TRP A 440 9.97 7.84 3.02
N LYS A 441 10.14 6.77 2.25
CA LYS A 441 9.06 6.06 1.56
C LYS A 441 9.10 4.58 1.92
N ASP A 442 7.95 3.91 1.83
CA ASP A 442 7.83 2.45 1.88
C ASP A 442 7.09 1.88 0.66
N VAL A 443 6.55 2.76 -0.19
CA VAL A 443 5.99 2.42 -1.50
C VAL A 443 6.73 3.18 -2.58
N VAL A 444 7.18 2.50 -3.65
CA VAL A 444 7.81 3.11 -4.83
C VAL A 444 7.06 2.76 -6.10
N TYR A 445 6.65 3.76 -6.86
CA TYR A 445 6.09 3.55 -8.19
C TYR A 445 7.16 3.16 -9.20
N VAL A 446 6.99 1.99 -9.85
CA VAL A 446 7.82 1.50 -10.95
C VAL A 446 7.06 1.67 -12.27
N PRO A 447 7.47 2.58 -13.16
CA PRO A 447 6.72 2.88 -14.38
C PRO A 447 6.60 1.68 -15.31
N SER A 448 5.52 1.64 -16.10
CA SER A 448 5.40 0.72 -17.24
C SER A 448 6.63 0.76 -18.13
N MET A 449 7.20 -0.40 -18.47
CA MET A 449 8.40 -0.54 -19.32
C MET A 449 9.59 0.31 -18.82
N GLY A 450 9.69 0.55 -17.51
CA GLY A 450 10.69 1.39 -16.88
C GLY A 450 11.35 0.71 -15.68
N SER A 451 12.01 1.51 -14.85
CA SER A 451 12.67 1.03 -13.63
C SER A 451 12.55 2.02 -12.49
N ALA A 452 12.84 1.55 -11.27
CA ALA A 452 13.05 2.38 -10.10
C ALA A 452 14.17 1.77 -9.26
N ARG A 453 15.01 2.63 -8.65
CA ARG A 453 16.01 2.20 -7.67
C ARG A 453 15.73 2.87 -6.34
N VAL A 454 15.78 2.07 -5.29
CA VAL A 454 15.65 2.55 -3.91
C VAL A 454 16.86 2.11 -3.10
N ILE A 455 17.20 2.87 -2.04
CA ILE A 455 18.26 2.52 -1.12
C ILE A 455 17.71 2.46 0.31
N THR A 456 18.06 1.41 1.02
CA THR A 456 17.63 1.17 2.39
C THR A 456 18.71 0.48 3.20
N ARG A 457 18.48 0.37 4.52
CA ARG A 457 19.36 -0.33 5.45
C ARG A 457 18.54 -1.19 6.39
N PHE A 458 19.06 -2.38 6.68
CA PHE A 458 18.41 -3.39 7.52
C PHE A 458 19.16 -3.47 8.86
N ASP A 459 18.79 -2.61 9.82
CA ASP A 459 19.59 -2.39 11.04
C ASP A 459 19.26 -3.34 12.20
N ASP A 460 18.08 -3.99 12.19
CA ASP A 460 17.61 -4.84 13.29
C ASP A 460 16.63 -5.94 12.84
N PHE A 461 15.97 -6.58 13.83
CA PHE A 461 14.93 -7.61 13.63
C PHE A 461 15.37 -8.80 12.77
N ALA A 462 16.62 -9.25 12.93
CA ALA A 462 17.05 -10.49 12.28
C ALA A 462 16.23 -11.69 12.78
N ASP A 463 15.62 -12.41 11.85
CA ASP A 463 14.92 -13.66 12.10
C ASP A 463 15.21 -14.66 10.97
N PRO A 464 15.77 -15.85 11.26
CA PRO A 464 16.09 -16.83 10.23
C PRO A 464 14.90 -17.69 9.79
N GLU A 465 13.72 -17.55 10.40
CA GLU A 465 12.56 -18.40 10.19
C GLU A 465 11.33 -17.63 9.71
N MET A 466 11.12 -16.41 10.20
CA MET A 466 9.98 -15.57 9.83
C MET A 466 10.41 -14.50 8.81
N PRO A 467 9.83 -14.51 7.60
CA PRO A 467 10.17 -13.53 6.58
C PRO A 467 9.33 -12.26 6.66
N TYR A 468 9.84 -11.22 6.05
CA TYR A 468 9.10 -10.06 5.56
C TYR A 468 8.71 -10.23 4.10
N MET A 469 7.76 -9.41 3.64
CA MET A 469 7.27 -9.41 2.26
C MET A 469 7.79 -8.19 1.49
N TYR A 470 7.87 -8.34 0.16
CA TYR A 470 7.88 -7.25 -0.80
C TYR A 470 6.91 -7.61 -1.94
N HIS A 471 6.08 -6.66 -2.36
CA HIS A 471 5.00 -6.98 -3.28
C HIS A 471 4.51 -5.74 -4.05
N CYS A 472 3.79 -5.97 -5.12
CA CYS A 472 2.99 -4.94 -5.77
C CYS A 472 1.82 -4.54 -4.87
N HIS A 473 1.59 -3.25 -4.69
CA HIS A 473 0.47 -2.75 -3.89
C HIS A 473 -0.77 -2.40 -4.74
N LEU A 474 -0.87 -2.93 -5.95
CA LEU A 474 -2.14 -3.19 -6.61
C LEU A 474 -2.61 -4.53 -6.05
N LEU A 475 -3.65 -4.52 -5.20
CA LEU A 475 -3.95 -5.66 -4.32
C LEU A 475 -4.38 -6.91 -5.09
N MET A 476 -4.97 -6.76 -6.27
CA MET A 476 -5.26 -7.90 -7.15
C MET A 476 -3.96 -8.55 -7.64
N HIS A 477 -2.96 -7.77 -8.06
CA HIS A 477 -1.66 -8.31 -8.48
C HIS A 477 -0.93 -9.02 -7.32
N GLU A 478 -1.02 -8.46 -6.10
CA GLU A 478 -0.51 -9.09 -4.88
C GLU A 478 -1.16 -10.46 -4.67
N ASP A 479 -2.50 -10.53 -4.68
CA ASP A 479 -3.27 -11.76 -4.46
C ASP A 479 -3.03 -12.80 -5.56
N GLU A 480 -2.72 -12.39 -6.80
CA GLU A 480 -2.32 -13.25 -7.90
C GLU A 480 -0.86 -13.70 -7.84
N GLY A 481 -0.10 -13.24 -6.85
CA GLY A 481 1.24 -13.71 -6.54
C GLY A 481 2.37 -12.78 -6.96
N MET A 482 2.12 -11.51 -7.32
CA MET A 482 3.20 -10.53 -7.54
C MET A 482 3.79 -10.10 -6.20
N MET A 483 4.38 -11.04 -5.51
CA MET A 483 4.94 -10.93 -4.17
C MET A 483 6.13 -11.86 -4.02
N GLY A 484 7.06 -11.51 -3.14
CA GLY A 484 8.14 -12.35 -2.68
C GLY A 484 8.42 -12.11 -1.20
N GLN A 485 9.26 -12.94 -0.61
CA GLN A 485 9.58 -12.85 0.80
C GLN A 485 11.10 -12.86 1.03
N PHE A 486 11.53 -12.16 2.08
CA PHE A 486 12.93 -12.08 2.43
C PHE A 486 13.16 -12.29 3.94
N LEU A 487 14.29 -12.90 4.27
CA LEU A 487 14.77 -13.03 5.64
C LEU A 487 15.85 -11.98 5.91
N VAL A 488 15.82 -11.38 7.07
CA VAL A 488 16.96 -10.63 7.61
C VAL A 488 17.71 -11.54 8.56
N ILE A 489 19.00 -11.79 8.31
CA ILE A 489 19.81 -12.70 9.12
C ILE A 489 21.03 -12.00 9.69
N ASP A 490 21.34 -12.24 10.97
CA ASP A 490 22.60 -11.80 11.56
C ASP A 490 23.75 -12.69 11.06
N PRO A 491 24.68 -12.17 10.24
CA PRO A 491 25.80 -12.97 9.76
C PRO A 491 26.74 -13.40 10.88
N ASN A 492 26.67 -12.79 12.06
CA ASN A 492 27.49 -13.14 13.22
C ASN A 492 26.83 -14.19 14.11
N ALA A 493 25.49 -14.30 14.09
CA ALA A 493 24.76 -15.36 14.82
C ALA A 493 25.06 -16.77 14.29
N ILE A 494 25.64 -16.88 13.09
CA ILE A 494 26.09 -18.16 12.50
C ILE A 494 27.28 -18.76 13.32
N GLY A 495 27.89 -18.00 14.23
CA GLY A 495 29.00 -18.45 15.09
C GLY A 495 28.59 -19.10 16.41
N GLU A 496 27.37 -18.91 16.89
CA GLU A 496 26.88 -19.60 18.09
C GLU A 496 26.10 -20.86 17.71
N THR A 497 26.78 -21.99 17.66
CA THR A 497 26.16 -23.30 17.54
C THR A 497 25.21 -23.52 18.71
N LYS A 498 23.91 -23.22 18.54
CA LYS A 498 22.88 -23.81 19.37
C LYS A 498 23.03 -25.34 19.21
N ALA A 499 23.06 -26.06 20.31
CA ALA A 499 23.17 -27.52 20.34
C ALA A 499 22.03 -28.14 19.50
N GLY A 500 22.31 -28.39 18.20
CA GLY A 500 21.34 -28.86 17.20
C GLY A 500 21.83 -28.76 15.77
N GLN A 501 22.88 -27.96 15.49
CA GLN A 501 23.45 -27.87 14.14
C GLN A 501 23.98 -29.25 13.72
N ARG A 502 23.34 -29.83 12.71
CA ARG A 502 23.72 -31.14 12.19
C ARG A 502 24.79 -30.96 11.12
N THR A 503 25.93 -31.57 11.32
CA THR A 503 27.03 -31.58 10.36
C THR A 503 26.56 -32.17 9.03
N MET A 504 26.72 -31.42 7.96
CA MET A 504 26.56 -31.91 6.60
C MET A 504 27.93 -32.27 6.03
N HIS A 505 28.01 -33.40 5.34
CA HIS A 505 29.20 -33.82 4.62
C HIS A 505 29.03 -33.49 3.13
N VAL A 506 30.08 -32.89 2.56
CA VAL A 506 30.11 -32.48 1.15
C VAL A 506 31.34 -33.13 0.48
N TRP A 507 31.14 -33.73 -0.67
CA TRP A 507 32.23 -34.33 -1.43
C TRP A 507 31.95 -34.35 -2.95
N PRO A 508 32.96 -34.42 -3.84
CA PRO A 508 34.39 -34.43 -3.49
C PRO A 508 34.88 -33.12 -2.88
N GLN A 509 35.94 -33.18 -2.08
CA GLN A 509 36.67 -32.03 -1.61
C GLN A 509 38.16 -32.26 -1.87
N PRO A 510 38.80 -31.35 -2.62
CA PRO A 510 38.23 -30.18 -3.29
C PRO A 510 37.30 -30.56 -4.45
N PHE A 511 36.34 -29.68 -4.75
CA PHE A 511 35.44 -29.80 -5.90
C PHE A 511 36.07 -29.10 -7.12
N SER A 512 36.00 -29.72 -8.30
CA SER A 512 36.46 -29.08 -9.53
C SER A 512 35.31 -28.87 -10.53
N ASN A 513 34.47 -29.88 -10.75
CA ASN A 513 33.28 -29.82 -11.60
C ASN A 513 32.39 -31.06 -11.40
N GLY A 514 31.22 -31.08 -12.02
CA GLY A 514 30.30 -32.20 -12.03
C GLY A 514 29.36 -32.25 -10.84
N ARG A 515 29.21 -33.44 -10.23
CA ARG A 515 28.26 -33.65 -9.15
C ARG A 515 28.90 -33.37 -7.80
N LEU A 516 28.31 -32.43 -7.06
CA LEU A 516 28.59 -32.18 -5.65
C LEU A 516 27.60 -33.01 -4.82
N ASN A 517 28.10 -33.93 -3.99
CA ASN A 517 27.27 -34.78 -3.15
C ASN A 517 27.16 -34.18 -1.76
N LEU A 518 25.95 -34.28 -1.20
CA LEU A 518 25.57 -33.75 0.09
C LEU A 518 25.06 -34.90 0.95
N ARG A 519 25.46 -34.98 2.20
CA ARG A 519 24.93 -35.94 3.16
C ARG A 519 24.77 -35.34 4.52
N THR A 520 23.58 -35.45 5.07
CA THR A 520 23.25 -35.08 6.45
C THR A 520 22.21 -36.03 6.99
N ALA A 521 22.31 -36.38 8.25
CA ALA A 521 21.34 -37.28 8.88
C ALA A 521 19.94 -36.63 8.86
N LEU A 522 18.91 -37.41 8.45
CA LEU A 522 17.48 -37.14 8.56
C LEU A 522 16.83 -36.23 7.47
N LEU A 523 17.51 -35.71 6.50
CA LEU A 523 16.85 -35.00 5.41
C LEU A 523 16.23 -35.99 4.38
N ASN A 524 14.96 -35.75 4.03
CA ASN A 524 14.25 -36.53 3.03
C ASN A 524 13.32 -35.60 2.21
N GLY A 525 13.15 -35.93 0.93
CA GLY A 525 12.30 -35.21 0.00
C GLY A 525 13.02 -34.09 -0.75
N ASN A 526 12.27 -33.26 -1.46
CA ASN A 526 12.79 -32.15 -2.22
C ASN A 526 13.08 -30.98 -1.27
N LEU A 527 14.32 -30.49 -1.28
CA LEU A 527 14.79 -29.39 -0.46
C LEU A 527 15.65 -28.44 -1.32
N ASN A 528 15.57 -27.16 -1.02
CA ASN A 528 16.40 -26.17 -1.68
C ASN A 528 17.84 -26.20 -1.14
N VAL A 529 18.79 -26.18 -2.06
CA VAL A 529 20.22 -26.13 -1.77
C VAL A 529 20.76 -24.81 -2.29
N VAL A 530 21.33 -24.02 -1.40
CA VAL A 530 21.93 -22.71 -1.71
C VAL A 530 23.45 -22.83 -1.57
N LEU A 531 24.18 -22.39 -2.59
CA LEU A 531 25.64 -22.22 -2.50
C LEU A 531 25.99 -20.74 -2.40
N ARG A 532 26.88 -20.43 -1.45
CA ARG A 532 27.40 -19.07 -1.25
C ARG A 532 28.91 -19.06 -1.42
N ASP A 533 29.44 -17.98 -1.96
CA ASP A 533 30.89 -17.73 -1.97
C ASP A 533 31.41 -17.25 -0.60
N ALA A 534 32.71 -16.99 -0.51
CA ALA A 534 33.37 -16.52 0.72
C ALA A 534 32.89 -15.11 1.19
N PHE A 535 32.17 -14.38 0.34
CA PHE A 535 31.57 -13.08 0.64
C PHE A 535 30.08 -13.17 0.97
N GLY A 536 29.53 -14.40 1.10
CA GLY A 536 28.13 -14.65 1.41
C GLY A 536 27.18 -14.54 0.20
N ARG A 537 27.68 -14.20 -1.01
CA ARG A 537 26.83 -14.04 -2.20
C ARG A 537 26.33 -15.42 -2.68
N ILE A 538 25.04 -15.50 -3.00
CA ILE A 538 24.47 -16.70 -3.61
C ILE A 538 25.05 -16.86 -5.02
N VAL A 539 25.64 -18.02 -5.29
CA VAL A 539 26.25 -18.35 -6.58
C VAL A 539 25.54 -19.50 -7.27
N HIS A 540 24.68 -20.22 -6.56
CA HIS A 540 23.89 -21.31 -7.13
C HIS A 540 22.72 -21.64 -6.20
N VAL A 541 21.53 -21.84 -6.79
CA VAL A 541 20.36 -22.38 -6.11
C VAL A 541 19.83 -23.54 -6.93
N SER A 542 19.50 -24.63 -6.28
CA SER A 542 18.89 -25.80 -6.91
C SER A 542 18.05 -26.58 -5.92
N THR A 543 17.03 -27.27 -6.40
CA THR A 543 16.29 -28.25 -5.60
C THR A 543 16.95 -29.62 -5.71
N ALA A 544 17.21 -30.26 -4.58
CA ALA A 544 17.76 -31.60 -4.52
C ALA A 544 16.81 -32.56 -3.80
N ASN A 545 16.63 -33.75 -4.37
CA ASN A 545 15.83 -34.79 -3.71
C ASN A 545 16.71 -35.60 -2.75
N PHE A 546 16.49 -35.44 -1.45
CA PHE A 546 17.18 -36.17 -0.41
C PHE A 546 16.49 -37.52 -0.18
N THR A 547 17.30 -38.58 -0.27
CA THR A 547 16.88 -39.95 0.06
C THR A 547 17.84 -40.49 1.13
N GLU A 548 17.32 -40.88 2.26
CA GLU A 548 18.13 -41.35 3.42
C GLU A 548 19.27 -40.40 3.79
N GLY A 549 18.96 -39.10 3.78
CA GLY A 549 19.91 -38.05 4.12
C GLY A 549 20.94 -37.71 3.02
N SER A 550 20.84 -38.22 1.81
CA SER A 550 21.81 -38.03 0.76
C SER A 550 21.17 -37.44 -0.51
N ALA A 551 21.84 -36.48 -1.11
CA ALA A 551 21.46 -35.89 -2.39
C ALA A 551 22.70 -35.47 -3.20
N GLY A 552 22.50 -35.05 -4.44
CA GLY A 552 23.57 -34.50 -5.28
C GLY A 552 23.05 -33.37 -6.14
N ILE A 553 23.84 -32.33 -6.26
CA ILE A 553 23.59 -31.18 -7.12
C ILE A 553 24.66 -31.03 -8.20
N TYR A 554 24.37 -30.26 -9.22
CA TYR A 554 25.29 -29.98 -10.32
C TYR A 554 25.49 -28.45 -10.46
N PRO A 555 26.34 -27.83 -9.60
CA PRO A 555 26.58 -26.41 -9.69
C PRO A 555 27.21 -26.04 -11.03
N SER A 556 26.70 -25.00 -11.70
CA SER A 556 27.32 -24.45 -12.89
C SER A 556 28.59 -23.69 -12.51
N GLN A 557 29.64 -23.89 -13.31
CA GLN A 557 30.98 -23.23 -13.30
C GLN A 557 31.27 -22.30 -12.09
N LEU A 558 31.62 -22.89 -10.96
CA LEU A 558 32.09 -22.13 -9.80
C LEU A 558 33.56 -21.70 -10.02
N ALA A 559 33.90 -20.46 -9.69
CA ALA A 559 35.29 -20.01 -9.68
C ALA A 559 36.07 -20.70 -8.54
N PRO A 560 37.41 -20.85 -8.64
CA PRO A 560 38.20 -21.36 -7.53
C PRO A 560 38.03 -20.50 -6.27
N GLY A 561 37.78 -21.14 -5.13
CA GLY A 561 37.53 -20.42 -3.88
C GLY A 561 36.88 -21.28 -2.80
N LEU A 562 36.60 -20.65 -1.66
CA LEU A 562 35.84 -21.23 -0.54
C LEU A 562 34.34 -20.95 -0.74
N TYR A 563 33.52 -21.97 -0.56
CA TYR A 563 32.06 -21.90 -0.67
C TYR A 563 31.39 -22.50 0.55
N ALA A 564 30.21 -22.00 0.89
CA ALA A 564 29.30 -22.62 1.82
C ALA A 564 28.11 -23.22 1.08
N VAL A 565 27.67 -24.41 1.46
CA VAL A 565 26.42 -25.02 1.05
C VAL A 565 25.44 -24.96 2.24
N GLN A 566 24.23 -24.56 1.97
CA GLN A 566 23.17 -24.39 2.98
C GLN A 566 21.90 -25.08 2.52
N ILE A 567 21.20 -25.72 3.43
CA ILE A 567 19.91 -26.38 3.24
C ILE A 567 19.04 -26.08 4.44
N LEU A 568 17.90 -25.48 4.20
CA LEU A 568 16.88 -25.34 5.23
C LEU A 568 15.95 -26.56 5.17
N SER A 569 15.83 -27.29 6.25
CA SER A 569 14.92 -28.44 6.34
C SER A 569 13.49 -27.97 6.63
N ARG A 570 12.50 -28.80 6.33
CA ARG A 570 11.07 -28.49 6.56
C ARG A 570 10.69 -28.25 8.02
N ASP A 571 11.53 -28.65 8.96
CA ASP A 571 11.40 -28.40 10.40
C ASP A 571 12.22 -27.18 10.85
N GLY A 572 12.61 -26.30 9.91
CA GLY A 572 13.28 -25.02 10.18
C GLY A 572 14.76 -25.15 10.59
N GLN A 573 15.39 -26.33 10.45
CA GLN A 573 16.80 -26.49 10.82
C GLN A 573 17.72 -26.20 9.66
N LEU A 574 18.67 -25.29 9.86
CA LEU A 574 19.72 -25.00 8.87
C LEU A 574 20.83 -26.07 8.95
N HIS A 575 21.07 -26.75 7.83
CA HIS A 575 22.20 -27.64 7.62
C HIS A 575 23.22 -26.90 6.75
N SER A 576 24.46 -26.81 7.22
CA SER A 576 25.50 -26.13 6.45
C SER A 576 26.83 -26.88 6.48
N ALA A 577 27.60 -26.71 5.43
CA ALA A 577 28.99 -27.15 5.33
C ALA A 577 29.77 -26.25 4.37
N THR A 578 31.09 -26.21 4.53
CA THR A 578 31.98 -25.51 3.60
C THR A 578 32.68 -26.49 2.68
N PHE A 579 32.99 -26.03 1.47
CA PHE A 579 33.81 -26.81 0.52
C PHE A 579 34.71 -25.90 -0.31
N ILE A 580 35.79 -26.45 -0.86
CA ILE A 580 36.77 -25.70 -1.66
C ILE A 580 36.60 -26.11 -3.11
N VAL A 581 36.53 -25.11 -4.01
CA VAL A 581 36.59 -25.30 -5.47
C VAL A 581 38.01 -25.05 -5.93
N GLN A 582 38.55 -26.00 -6.68
CA GLN A 582 39.85 -25.88 -7.31
C GLN A 582 39.72 -25.69 -8.81
N PRO A 583 40.74 -25.10 -9.48
CA PRO A 583 40.76 -24.93 -10.94
C PRO A 583 40.53 -26.21 -11.74
#